data_ca187513c46d8c17d5980b54e22db0ed
#
_entry.id   ca187513c46d8c17d5980b54e22db0ed
#
_cell.length_a   1.000
_cell.length_b   1.000
_cell.length_c   1.000
_cell.angle_alpha   90.00
_cell.angle_beta   90.00
_cell.angle_gamma   90.00
#
_symmetry.space_group_name_H-M   'P 1'
#
loop_
_entity.id
_entity.type
_entity.pdbx_description
1 polymer ?
#
loop_
_entity_poly.entity_id
_entity_poly.type
_entity_poly.pdbx_seq_one_letter_code
_entity_poly.pdbx_strand_id
1 'polypeptide(L)'
;MNRWLFKLCVVVVPFAWPNAWAQEIEWPAVPERTVWLAAAHESFGDGGAVSKPIDVSTAAKLGQAIERLAGEQGHYGDGLVLRFLPGEYETHGIRVRPRWHVIGAGIGRTTLRFVPGARHRKIKSAYHSVISGGWGPQFAPGPDGGRLAKRDFDNIRIADISLDCNWDGMKQALGPILKKASGIDLLAKQALVERVQVSRFGAVGGRPSWREVFPIRVISGMGDGTSLPGYRDSIIEIRHCMVENFVRGPEAGTDWPYCTGIMVSHRGADPENGTVRVRVHHNEIRNIPNGIALGGAFLQRAQFYENTVTNCGIGFNFDTGGNRGVVIRDNRFVACVGGGSVNDGKAFEIRDNIFRLIAPGVPRFAYWHNGLRLRDHTRGFLVEGNRFVFAGESKSTARGVVLHGASVGLRLFQNEAGEWQSQIDPHRFRNNHYGGLLPNLAGPQKADHDMHLVVGDRAIHLTGKDGVGDGVQFSWPDD
;
A
#
# COMPACT_ATOMS: atom_id res chain seq x y z
N MET A 1 18.90 33.01 -47.38
CA MET A 1 19.09 32.32 -46.11
C MET A 1 18.03 32.84 -45.11
N ASN A 2 16.88 32.20 -45.09
CA ASN A 2 15.77 32.61 -44.20
C ASN A 2 15.82 31.76 -42.94
N ARG A 3 16.13 32.40 -41.80
CA ARG A 3 16.02 31.82 -40.44
C ARG A 3 14.55 31.89 -40.03
N TRP A 4 13.88 30.75 -39.97
CA TRP A 4 12.58 30.60 -39.33
C TRP A 4 12.79 30.50 -37.82
N LEU A 5 12.41 31.55 -37.09
CA LEU A 5 12.28 31.54 -35.65
C LEU A 5 10.93 30.88 -35.28
N PHE A 6 10.93 29.64 -34.85
CA PHE A 6 9.78 29.04 -34.20
C PHE A 6 9.60 29.66 -32.82
N LYS A 7 8.60 30.50 -32.66
CA LYS A 7 8.12 30.92 -31.35
C LYS A 7 7.33 29.76 -30.74
N LEU A 8 7.90 29.11 -29.74
CA LEU A 8 7.22 28.10 -28.95
C LEU A 8 6.18 28.78 -28.07
N CYS A 9 4.91 28.77 -28.41
CA CYS A 9 3.83 29.19 -27.51
C CYS A 9 3.59 28.08 -26.50
N VAL A 10 4.10 28.24 -25.28
CA VAL A 10 3.74 27.39 -24.16
C VAL A 10 2.34 27.78 -23.69
N VAL A 11 1.32 27.06 -24.10
CA VAL A 11 -0.02 27.20 -23.56
C VAL A 11 -0.05 26.51 -22.19
N VAL A 12 0.11 27.29 -21.14
CA VAL A 12 -0.13 26.82 -19.77
C VAL A 12 -1.64 26.74 -19.57
N VAL A 13 -2.22 25.59 -19.75
CA VAL A 13 -3.61 25.35 -19.36
C VAL A 13 -3.62 25.18 -17.83
N PRO A 14 -4.23 26.09 -17.07
CA PRO A 14 -4.39 25.89 -15.64
C PRO A 14 -5.38 24.74 -15.43
N PHE A 15 -4.88 23.59 -15.05
CA PHE A 15 -5.73 22.50 -14.56
C PHE A 15 -6.27 22.90 -13.18
N ALA A 16 -7.41 23.58 -13.16
CA ALA A 16 -8.21 23.68 -11.95
C ALA A 16 -8.83 22.29 -11.70
N TRP A 17 -8.22 21.55 -10.82
CA TRP A 17 -8.84 20.34 -10.32
C TRP A 17 -10.04 20.73 -9.46
N PRO A 18 -11.26 20.31 -9.80
CA PRO A 18 -12.39 20.57 -8.91
C PRO A 18 -12.14 19.87 -7.59
N ASN A 19 -12.64 20.45 -6.49
CA ASN A 19 -12.57 19.92 -5.12
C ASN A 19 -13.26 18.56 -4.94
N ALA A 20 -13.25 17.69 -5.96
CA ALA A 20 -13.78 16.32 -5.95
C ALA A 20 -13.11 15.41 -4.91
N TRP A 21 -12.03 15.89 -4.28
CA TRP A 21 -11.28 15.18 -3.26
C TRP A 21 -11.93 15.20 -1.88
N ALA A 22 -12.85 16.14 -1.66
CA ALA A 22 -13.50 16.33 -0.36
C ALA A 22 -14.79 15.48 -0.19
N GLN A 23 -15.22 14.76 -1.22
CA GLN A 23 -16.39 13.92 -1.06
C GLN A 23 -16.16 12.84 -0.01
N GLU A 24 -16.97 12.87 1.03
CA GLU A 24 -17.03 11.83 2.03
C GLU A 24 -17.32 10.48 1.35
N ILE A 25 -16.64 9.43 1.80
CA ILE A 25 -16.93 8.09 1.29
C ILE A 25 -18.22 7.62 1.95
N GLU A 26 -19.25 7.44 1.16
CA GLU A 26 -20.45 6.78 1.62
C GLU A 26 -20.21 5.26 1.68
N TRP A 27 -20.18 4.74 2.90
CA TRP A 27 -20.02 3.32 3.13
C TRP A 27 -21.35 2.59 3.05
N PRO A 28 -21.39 1.36 2.49
CA PRO A 28 -22.58 0.54 2.54
C PRO A 28 -23.08 0.32 3.95
N ALA A 29 -24.37 0.09 4.10
CA ALA A 29 -24.99 -0.16 5.39
C ALA A 29 -24.30 -1.32 6.14
N VAL A 30 -24.25 -1.19 7.45
CA VAL A 30 -23.76 -2.27 8.33
C VAL A 30 -24.76 -3.42 8.26
N PRO A 31 -24.30 -4.69 8.15
CA PRO A 31 -25.20 -5.84 8.20
C PRO A 31 -26.04 -5.85 9.48
N GLU A 32 -27.31 -6.19 9.36
CA GLU A 32 -28.24 -6.21 10.50
C GLU A 32 -27.90 -7.32 11.50
N ARG A 33 -27.46 -8.47 11.01
CA ARG A 33 -27.13 -9.62 11.85
C ARG A 33 -25.78 -9.43 12.55
N THR A 34 -25.81 -9.36 13.87
CA THR A 34 -24.60 -9.31 14.72
C THR A 34 -24.51 -10.60 15.53
N VAL A 35 -23.33 -11.21 15.54
CA VAL A 35 -22.99 -12.40 16.33
C VAL A 35 -21.84 -12.04 17.26
N TRP A 36 -22.07 -12.28 18.56
CA TRP A 36 -21.08 -12.02 19.59
C TRP A 36 -20.27 -13.28 19.89
N LEU A 37 -18.96 -13.10 20.01
CA LEU A 37 -17.98 -14.16 20.23
C LEU A 37 -17.18 -13.83 21.49
N ALA A 38 -16.93 -14.83 22.34
CA ALA A 38 -16.14 -14.67 23.57
C ALA A 38 -15.22 -15.86 23.82
N ALA A 39 -14.01 -15.58 24.32
CA ALA A 39 -13.10 -16.63 24.81
C ALA A 39 -13.42 -17.01 26.27
N ALA A 40 -13.98 -16.07 27.06
CA ALA A 40 -14.45 -16.29 28.41
C ALA A 40 -15.72 -15.47 28.64
N HIS A 41 -16.74 -16.11 29.18
CA HIS A 41 -18.00 -15.47 29.55
C HIS A 41 -18.72 -16.30 30.60
N GLU A 42 -19.60 -15.69 31.43
CA GLU A 42 -20.36 -16.40 32.47
C GLU A 42 -21.31 -17.45 31.88
N SER A 43 -21.83 -17.19 30.68
CA SER A 43 -22.68 -18.16 29.97
C SER A 43 -22.49 -18.04 28.46
N PHE A 44 -22.50 -19.17 27.77
CA PHE A 44 -22.40 -19.26 26.32
C PHE A 44 -23.72 -19.71 25.69
N GLY A 45 -23.91 -19.42 24.40
CA GLY A 45 -25.04 -19.86 23.63
C GLY A 45 -24.74 -19.93 22.14
N ASP A 46 -25.53 -20.67 21.40
CA ASP A 46 -25.31 -20.91 19.98
C ASP A 46 -25.74 -19.73 19.07
N GLY A 47 -26.63 -18.88 19.57
CA GLY A 47 -27.18 -17.73 18.84
C GLY A 47 -26.28 -16.52 18.78
N GLY A 48 -25.22 -16.45 19.61
CA GLY A 48 -24.28 -15.36 19.61
C GLY A 48 -24.87 -14.01 20.06
N ALA A 49 -25.82 -14.00 20.99
CA ALA A 49 -26.28 -12.77 21.64
C ALA A 49 -25.20 -12.25 22.59
N VAL A 50 -25.21 -10.92 22.89
CA VAL A 50 -24.20 -10.34 23.80
C VAL A 50 -24.25 -10.94 25.19
N SER A 51 -25.43 -11.31 25.69
CA SER A 51 -25.61 -11.97 26.98
C SER A 51 -25.28 -13.47 26.96
N LYS A 52 -25.25 -14.09 25.81
CA LYS A 52 -24.90 -15.49 25.55
C LYS A 52 -24.07 -15.58 24.27
N PRO A 53 -22.83 -15.12 24.28
CA PRO A 53 -21.96 -15.17 23.09
C PRO A 53 -21.61 -16.62 22.73
N ILE A 54 -21.18 -16.83 21.50
CA ILE A 54 -20.64 -18.12 21.07
C ILE A 54 -19.27 -18.34 21.76
N ASP A 55 -19.08 -19.53 22.32
CA ASP A 55 -17.79 -19.94 22.89
C ASP A 55 -16.75 -20.13 21.77
N VAL A 56 -15.71 -19.31 21.81
CA VAL A 56 -14.55 -19.39 20.91
C VAL A 56 -13.24 -19.41 21.71
N SER A 57 -13.26 -20.03 22.87
CA SER A 57 -12.12 -20.13 23.82
C SER A 57 -10.89 -20.86 23.24
N THR A 58 -11.03 -21.55 22.13
CA THR A 58 -9.92 -22.19 21.41
C THR A 58 -9.97 -21.89 19.92
N ALA A 59 -8.81 -21.99 19.24
CA ALA A 59 -8.74 -21.81 17.80
C ALA A 59 -9.64 -22.80 17.02
N ALA A 60 -9.84 -24.01 17.54
CA ALA A 60 -10.72 -24.99 16.95
C ALA A 60 -12.20 -24.58 17.04
N LYS A 61 -12.64 -24.12 18.21
CA LYS A 61 -14.01 -23.61 18.41
C LYS A 61 -14.29 -22.38 17.57
N LEU A 62 -13.33 -21.43 17.50
CA LEU A 62 -13.45 -20.28 16.63
C LEU A 62 -13.57 -20.72 15.17
N GLY A 63 -12.74 -21.64 14.70
CA GLY A 63 -12.83 -22.18 13.35
C GLY A 63 -14.19 -22.82 13.05
N GLN A 64 -14.70 -23.64 13.97
CA GLN A 64 -16.03 -24.28 13.83
C GLN A 64 -17.17 -23.25 13.80
N ALA A 65 -17.12 -22.22 14.67
CA ALA A 65 -18.09 -21.15 14.66
C ALA A 65 -18.12 -20.39 13.33
N ILE A 66 -16.95 -20.03 12.80
CA ILE A 66 -16.81 -19.35 11.50
C ILE A 66 -17.35 -20.20 10.36
N GLU A 67 -17.02 -21.49 10.29
CA GLU A 67 -17.50 -22.38 9.23
C GLU A 67 -19.02 -22.59 9.32
N ARG A 68 -19.59 -22.75 10.52
CA ARG A 68 -21.03 -22.83 10.74
C ARG A 68 -21.74 -21.56 10.24
N LEU A 69 -21.29 -20.39 10.70
CA LEU A 69 -21.87 -19.11 10.30
C LEU A 69 -21.76 -18.87 8.79
N ALA A 70 -20.65 -19.30 8.17
CA ALA A 70 -20.49 -19.23 6.72
C ALA A 70 -21.45 -20.17 6.00
N GLY A 71 -21.74 -21.35 6.54
CA GLY A 71 -22.73 -22.29 6.03
C GLY A 71 -24.16 -21.76 6.13
N GLU A 72 -24.52 -21.14 7.26
CA GLU A 72 -25.84 -20.55 7.50
C GLU A 72 -26.15 -19.40 6.52
N GLN A 73 -25.16 -18.58 6.18
CA GLN A 73 -25.35 -17.42 5.29
C GLN A 73 -25.28 -17.77 3.81
N GLY A 74 -24.74 -18.91 3.46
CA GLY A 74 -24.44 -19.23 2.06
C GLY A 74 -23.36 -18.33 1.47
N HIS A 75 -23.24 -18.31 0.15
CA HIS A 75 -22.18 -17.55 -0.55
C HIS A 75 -22.45 -16.03 -0.63
N TYR A 76 -23.70 -15.63 -0.64
CA TYR A 76 -24.16 -14.27 -0.92
C TYR A 76 -25.13 -13.73 0.13
N GLY A 77 -25.01 -14.22 1.38
CA GLY A 77 -25.92 -13.79 2.44
C GLY A 77 -25.91 -12.27 2.69
N ASP A 78 -26.86 -11.81 3.48
CA ASP A 78 -27.06 -10.38 3.79
C ASP A 78 -25.92 -9.72 4.55
N GLY A 79 -24.88 -10.51 4.83
CA GLY A 79 -23.70 -10.09 5.58
C GLY A 79 -23.82 -10.42 7.06
N LEU A 80 -22.71 -10.20 7.77
CA LEU A 80 -22.60 -10.59 9.17
C LEU A 80 -21.60 -9.69 9.91
N VAL A 81 -21.95 -9.23 11.08
CA VAL A 81 -21.03 -8.61 12.01
C VAL A 81 -20.56 -9.65 13.02
N LEU A 82 -19.30 -10.05 12.94
CA LEU A 82 -18.60 -10.84 13.96
C LEU A 82 -18.04 -9.87 15.01
N ARG A 83 -18.64 -9.83 16.18
CA ARG A 83 -18.22 -8.94 17.24
C ARG A 83 -17.54 -9.70 18.36
N PHE A 84 -16.24 -9.47 18.52
CA PHE A 84 -15.43 -10.07 19.56
C PHE A 84 -15.51 -9.23 20.84
N LEU A 85 -15.87 -9.84 21.96
CA LEU A 85 -15.76 -9.22 23.27
C LEU A 85 -14.28 -9.00 23.64
N PRO A 86 -13.97 -8.21 24.70
CA PRO A 86 -12.60 -8.10 25.17
C PRO A 86 -12.00 -9.46 25.51
N GLY A 87 -10.75 -9.71 25.10
CA GLY A 87 -10.04 -10.97 25.39
C GLY A 87 -8.99 -11.32 24.35
N GLU A 88 -8.24 -12.36 24.67
CA GLU A 88 -7.28 -12.97 23.75
C GLU A 88 -7.91 -14.22 23.11
N TYR A 89 -7.75 -14.34 21.81
CA TYR A 89 -8.34 -15.39 20.99
C TYR A 89 -7.28 -16.04 20.13
N GLU A 90 -7.16 -17.35 20.20
CA GLU A 90 -6.37 -18.10 19.25
C GLU A 90 -7.16 -18.35 17.97
N THR A 91 -6.49 -18.27 16.82
CA THR A 91 -7.11 -18.51 15.51
C THR A 91 -6.17 -19.25 14.56
N HIS A 92 -6.73 -20.15 13.77
CA HIS A 92 -6.08 -20.72 12.60
C HIS A 92 -6.27 -19.86 11.34
N GLY A 93 -6.68 -18.61 11.52
CA GLY A 93 -7.03 -17.64 10.49
C GLY A 93 -8.53 -17.61 10.19
N ILE A 94 -9.07 -16.39 10.16
CA ILE A 94 -10.46 -16.10 9.83
C ILE A 94 -10.55 -15.84 8.33
N ARG A 95 -11.43 -16.56 7.65
CA ARG A 95 -11.78 -16.29 6.26
C ARG A 95 -13.09 -15.55 6.20
N VAL A 96 -13.01 -14.27 5.93
CA VAL A 96 -14.20 -13.43 5.75
C VAL A 96 -14.91 -13.77 4.45
N ARG A 97 -16.22 -13.59 4.45
CA ARG A 97 -17.11 -13.69 3.30
C ARG A 97 -17.53 -12.30 2.84
N PRO A 98 -18.15 -12.15 1.68
CA PRO A 98 -18.75 -10.88 1.27
C PRO A 98 -19.63 -10.29 2.37
N ARG A 99 -19.57 -8.99 2.58
CA ARG A 99 -20.34 -8.24 3.60
C ARG A 99 -20.10 -8.67 5.05
N TRP A 100 -18.94 -9.28 5.34
CA TRP A 100 -18.57 -9.61 6.71
C TRP A 100 -17.78 -8.47 7.36
N HIS A 101 -18.20 -8.12 8.56
CA HIS A 101 -17.49 -7.20 9.42
C HIS A 101 -16.85 -7.97 10.58
N VAL A 102 -15.56 -7.77 10.83
CA VAL A 102 -14.84 -8.35 11.98
C VAL A 102 -14.48 -7.21 12.90
N ILE A 103 -15.11 -7.14 14.05
CA ILE A 103 -15.01 -6.01 14.96
C ILE A 103 -14.64 -6.49 16.36
N GLY A 104 -13.55 -5.97 16.92
CA GLY A 104 -13.17 -6.18 18.30
C GLY A 104 -13.73 -5.13 19.25
N ALA A 105 -13.25 -5.13 20.48
CA ALA A 105 -13.60 -4.15 21.51
C ALA A 105 -12.60 -2.98 21.60
N GLY A 106 -11.59 -2.97 20.76
CA GLY A 106 -10.51 -1.98 20.70
C GLY A 106 -9.12 -2.61 20.61
N ILE A 107 -8.15 -1.83 20.14
CA ILE A 107 -6.73 -2.20 20.15
C ILE A 107 -6.30 -2.50 21.59
N GLY A 108 -5.60 -3.62 21.78
CA GLY A 108 -5.15 -4.08 23.10
C GLY A 108 -6.25 -4.68 23.99
N ARG A 109 -7.52 -4.50 23.64
CA ARG A 109 -8.66 -5.10 24.36
C ARG A 109 -9.13 -6.40 23.72
N THR A 110 -9.06 -6.50 22.41
CA THR A 110 -9.31 -7.76 21.67
C THR A 110 -8.08 -8.09 20.84
N THR A 111 -7.50 -9.28 21.07
CA THR A 111 -6.34 -9.75 20.34
C THR A 111 -6.65 -11.08 19.67
N LEU A 112 -6.47 -11.17 18.36
CA LEU A 112 -6.45 -12.43 17.62
C LEU A 112 -5.00 -12.88 17.44
N ARG A 113 -4.62 -13.98 18.07
CA ARG A 113 -3.30 -14.61 17.94
C ARG A 113 -3.35 -15.73 16.91
N PHE A 114 -2.47 -15.65 15.93
CA PHE A 114 -2.35 -16.69 14.90
C PHE A 114 -1.63 -17.93 15.47
N VAL A 115 -2.26 -19.07 15.38
CA VAL A 115 -1.68 -20.34 15.83
C VAL A 115 -1.73 -21.41 14.74
N PRO A 116 -0.75 -22.36 14.73
CA PRO A 116 -0.70 -23.39 13.71
C PRO A 116 -1.89 -24.34 13.81
N GLY A 117 -2.49 -24.67 12.67
CA GLY A 117 -3.56 -25.66 12.55
C GLY A 117 -3.22 -26.74 11.52
N ALA A 118 -3.96 -27.84 11.54
CA ALA A 118 -3.72 -28.99 10.65
C ALA A 118 -3.70 -28.62 9.16
N ARG A 119 -4.51 -27.65 8.75
CA ARG A 119 -4.55 -27.18 7.36
C ARG A 119 -3.27 -26.50 6.92
N HIS A 120 -2.55 -25.80 7.82
CA HIS A 120 -1.32 -25.07 7.47
C HIS A 120 -0.20 -26.02 7.02
N ARG A 121 -0.21 -27.26 7.49
CA ARG A 121 0.75 -28.29 7.08
C ARG A 121 0.46 -28.86 5.69
N LYS A 122 -0.80 -28.76 5.23
CA LYS A 122 -1.26 -29.30 3.94
C LYS A 122 -1.20 -28.29 2.79
N ILE A 123 -1.17 -26.99 3.12
CA ILE A 123 -1.19 -25.93 2.12
C ILE A 123 0.24 -25.62 1.71
N LYS A 124 0.62 -26.01 0.49
CA LYS A 124 1.89 -25.60 -0.13
C LYS A 124 1.97 -24.09 -0.40
N SER A 125 0.87 -23.33 -0.21
CA SER A 125 0.82 -21.90 -0.47
C SER A 125 1.48 -21.11 0.67
N ALA A 126 2.28 -20.14 0.30
CA ALA A 126 3.07 -19.31 1.18
C ALA A 126 2.25 -18.28 2.00
N TYR A 127 0.92 -18.36 1.98
CA TYR A 127 0.08 -17.29 2.48
C TYR A 127 -0.65 -17.71 3.76
N HIS A 128 -0.11 -17.27 4.88
CA HIS A 128 -0.77 -17.42 6.17
C HIS A 128 -1.09 -16.03 6.72
N SER A 129 -2.38 -15.73 6.85
CA SER A 129 -2.87 -14.45 7.38
C SER A 129 -3.88 -14.70 8.49
N VAL A 130 -3.87 -13.80 9.49
CA VAL A 130 -4.83 -13.86 10.62
C VAL A 130 -6.24 -13.65 10.08
N ILE A 131 -6.42 -12.69 9.16
CA ILE A 131 -7.70 -12.44 8.47
C ILE A 131 -7.44 -12.43 6.97
N SER A 132 -8.22 -13.19 6.22
CA SER A 132 -8.11 -13.24 4.76
C SER A 132 -9.48 -13.29 4.09
N GLY A 133 -9.55 -12.80 2.84
CA GLY A 133 -10.76 -12.85 2.03
C GLY A 133 -10.46 -12.72 0.54
N GLY A 134 -11.28 -13.34 -0.29
CA GLY A 134 -11.19 -13.23 -1.75
C GLY A 134 -10.07 -14.00 -2.45
N TRP A 135 -9.21 -14.73 -1.72
CA TRP A 135 -8.03 -15.40 -2.28
C TRP A 135 -8.14 -16.93 -2.36
N GLY A 136 -7.58 -17.48 -3.45
CA GLY A 136 -7.17 -18.88 -3.56
C GLY A 136 -8.21 -19.87 -4.13
N PRO A 137 -7.75 -21.10 -4.46
CA PRO A 137 -8.61 -22.18 -4.95
C PRO A 137 -9.60 -22.72 -3.87
N GLN A 138 -9.57 -22.14 -2.72
CA GLN A 138 -10.26 -22.54 -1.51
C GLN A 138 -11.65 -21.92 -1.36
N PHE A 139 -12.03 -21.05 -2.27
CA PHE A 139 -13.43 -20.65 -2.42
C PHE A 139 -14.10 -21.83 -3.12
N ALA A 140 -14.91 -22.57 -2.36
CA ALA A 140 -15.73 -23.64 -2.92
C ALA A 140 -16.44 -23.12 -4.18
N PRO A 141 -16.58 -23.95 -5.20
CA PRO A 141 -17.43 -23.59 -6.32
C PRO A 141 -18.80 -23.18 -5.78
N GLY A 142 -19.37 -22.10 -6.34
CA GLY A 142 -20.74 -21.73 -6.07
C GLY A 142 -21.69 -22.90 -6.32
N PRO A 143 -22.94 -22.84 -5.87
CA PRO A 143 -23.93 -23.88 -6.07
C PRO A 143 -24.10 -24.28 -7.54
N ASP A 144 -23.71 -23.43 -8.44
CA ASP A 144 -23.73 -23.59 -9.91
C ASP A 144 -22.39 -24.14 -10.47
N GLY A 145 -21.48 -24.60 -9.62
CA GLY A 145 -20.14 -25.02 -10.05
C GLY A 145 -19.21 -23.86 -10.48
N GLY A 146 -19.71 -22.61 -10.49
CA GLY A 146 -18.96 -21.40 -10.75
C GLY A 146 -18.00 -21.08 -9.60
N ARG A 147 -16.79 -20.64 -9.89
CA ARG A 147 -15.92 -20.02 -8.88
C ARG A 147 -16.67 -18.81 -8.36
N LEU A 148 -16.74 -18.61 -7.03
CA LEU A 148 -17.15 -17.34 -6.42
C LEU A 148 -16.49 -16.24 -7.21
N ALA A 149 -17.29 -15.47 -7.93
CA ALA A 149 -16.75 -14.44 -8.78
C ALA A 149 -16.06 -13.47 -7.82
N LYS A 150 -14.77 -13.24 -8.03
CA LYS A 150 -13.92 -12.35 -7.22
C LYS A 150 -14.52 -10.96 -7.03
N ARG A 151 -15.48 -10.58 -7.90
CA ARG A 151 -16.28 -9.35 -7.89
C ARG A 151 -17.22 -9.17 -6.70
N ASP A 152 -17.47 -10.24 -5.94
CA ASP A 152 -18.53 -10.22 -4.93
C ASP A 152 -18.01 -9.95 -3.51
N PHE A 153 -16.69 -9.77 -3.34
CA PHE A 153 -16.11 -9.35 -2.06
C PHE A 153 -16.26 -7.84 -1.88
N ASP A 154 -17.44 -7.43 -1.48
CA ASP A 154 -17.80 -6.06 -1.15
C ASP A 154 -18.06 -5.88 0.35
N ASN A 155 -18.11 -4.64 0.79
CA ASN A 155 -18.49 -4.22 2.14
C ASN A 155 -17.78 -5.03 3.26
N ILE A 156 -16.45 -5.17 3.17
CA ILE A 156 -15.65 -5.81 4.20
C ILE A 156 -15.18 -4.73 5.19
N ARG A 157 -15.41 -4.95 6.48
CA ARG A 157 -14.88 -4.08 7.53
C ARG A 157 -14.10 -4.89 8.56
N ILE A 158 -12.91 -4.42 8.90
CA ILE A 158 -12.08 -4.96 9.98
C ILE A 158 -11.74 -3.78 10.90
N ALA A 159 -12.15 -3.86 12.15
CA ALA A 159 -12.02 -2.71 13.04
C ALA A 159 -11.77 -3.08 14.50
N ASP A 160 -11.15 -2.15 15.24
CA ASP A 160 -11.07 -2.18 16.71
C ASP A 160 -10.42 -3.44 17.27
N ILE A 161 -9.32 -3.91 16.68
CA ILE A 161 -8.74 -5.21 17.00
C ILE A 161 -7.22 -5.22 16.88
N SER A 162 -6.55 -6.04 17.71
CA SER A 162 -5.14 -6.36 17.58
C SER A 162 -4.96 -7.73 16.92
N LEU A 163 -4.06 -7.80 15.94
CA LEU A 163 -3.69 -9.00 15.21
C LEU A 163 -2.23 -9.35 15.52
N ASP A 164 -2.05 -10.41 16.27
CA ASP A 164 -0.75 -10.98 16.58
C ASP A 164 -0.45 -12.11 15.60
N CYS A 165 0.43 -11.87 14.65
CA CYS A 165 0.78 -12.86 13.64
C CYS A 165 1.65 -13.99 14.19
N ASN A 166 2.17 -13.86 15.42
CA ASN A 166 2.88 -14.91 16.17
C ASN A 166 3.94 -15.61 15.33
N TRP A 167 4.75 -14.85 14.59
CA TRP A 167 5.74 -15.40 13.66
C TRP A 167 6.60 -16.50 14.25
N ASP A 168 7.15 -16.28 15.45
CA ASP A 168 8.07 -17.21 16.09
C ASP A 168 7.39 -18.54 16.42
N GLY A 169 6.20 -18.51 17.02
CA GLY A 169 5.42 -19.69 17.33
C GLY A 169 4.97 -20.45 16.07
N MET A 170 4.56 -19.71 15.03
CA MET A 170 4.23 -20.29 13.73
C MET A 170 5.45 -20.92 13.07
N LYS A 171 6.61 -20.25 13.10
CA LYS A 171 7.86 -20.75 12.51
C LYS A 171 8.37 -21.97 13.24
N GLN A 172 8.31 -21.98 14.57
CA GLN A 172 8.68 -23.12 15.40
C GLN A 172 7.84 -24.36 15.05
N ALA A 173 6.53 -24.19 14.89
CA ALA A 173 5.62 -25.31 14.66
C ALA A 173 5.60 -25.83 13.21
N LEU A 174 5.80 -24.95 12.22
CA LEU A 174 5.68 -25.26 10.80
C LEU A 174 7.03 -25.36 10.09
N GLY A 175 8.11 -24.89 10.70
CA GLY A 175 9.48 -24.99 10.17
C GLY A 175 9.61 -24.36 8.77
N PRO A 176 10.26 -25.04 7.83
CA PRO A 176 10.52 -24.52 6.48
C PRO A 176 9.25 -24.38 5.61
N ILE A 177 8.11 -24.93 6.03
CA ILE A 177 6.83 -24.80 5.32
C ILE A 177 6.32 -23.35 5.42
N LEU A 178 6.51 -22.72 6.59
CA LEU A 178 6.09 -21.33 6.78
C LEU A 178 7.03 -20.40 6.01
N LYS A 179 6.47 -19.69 5.06
CA LYS A 179 7.21 -18.67 4.28
C LYS A 179 6.95 -17.25 4.77
N LYS A 180 5.75 -17.00 5.29
CA LYS A 180 5.35 -15.71 5.86
C LYS A 180 4.15 -15.83 6.78
N ALA A 181 4.00 -14.86 7.69
CA ALA A 181 2.79 -14.65 8.48
C ALA A 181 2.40 -13.17 8.40
N SER A 182 1.16 -12.90 8.07
CA SER A 182 0.59 -11.57 7.83
C SER A 182 -0.66 -11.34 8.68
N GLY A 183 -1.05 -10.08 8.89
CA GLY A 183 -2.28 -9.74 9.58
C GLY A 183 -3.51 -9.85 8.70
N ILE A 184 -3.63 -8.96 7.72
CA ILE A 184 -4.78 -8.84 6.83
C ILE A 184 -4.36 -9.03 5.37
N ASP A 185 -5.11 -9.85 4.66
CA ASP A 185 -4.88 -10.10 3.23
C ASP A 185 -6.22 -10.23 2.49
N LEU A 186 -6.68 -9.11 1.92
CA LEU A 186 -7.98 -9.01 1.28
C LEU A 186 -7.87 -8.78 -0.22
N LEU A 187 -8.72 -9.48 -0.96
CA LEU A 187 -9.12 -9.10 -2.30
C LEU A 187 -10.57 -8.64 -2.22
N ALA A 188 -10.83 -7.34 -2.32
CA ALA A 188 -12.15 -6.78 -2.09
C ALA A 188 -12.44 -5.58 -2.98
N LYS A 189 -13.70 -5.44 -3.39
CA LYS A 189 -14.21 -4.26 -4.08
C LYS A 189 -14.35 -3.08 -3.10
N GLN A 190 -14.84 -3.36 -1.90
CA GLN A 190 -15.00 -2.35 -0.85
C GLN A 190 -14.43 -2.91 0.45
N ALA A 191 -13.43 -2.22 1.00
CA ALA A 191 -12.78 -2.61 2.24
C ALA A 191 -12.46 -1.41 3.12
N LEU A 192 -12.93 -1.46 4.36
CA LEU A 192 -12.55 -0.54 5.43
C LEU A 192 -11.73 -1.29 6.48
N VAL A 193 -10.49 -0.86 6.68
CA VAL A 193 -9.63 -1.34 7.76
C VAL A 193 -9.33 -0.16 8.68
N GLU A 194 -9.84 -0.20 9.90
CA GLU A 194 -9.70 0.94 10.80
C GLU A 194 -9.42 0.55 12.25
N ARG A 195 -8.55 1.28 12.92
CA ARG A 195 -8.15 1.03 14.31
C ARG A 195 -7.74 -0.44 14.52
N VAL A 196 -6.83 -0.91 13.65
CA VAL A 196 -6.26 -2.25 13.71
C VAL A 196 -4.77 -2.14 14.03
N GLN A 197 -4.33 -2.92 15.01
CA GLN A 197 -2.90 -3.14 15.26
C GLN A 197 -2.48 -4.47 14.65
N VAL A 198 -1.36 -4.48 13.91
CA VAL A 198 -0.73 -5.71 13.40
C VAL A 198 0.69 -5.79 13.91
N SER A 199 1.01 -6.89 14.58
CA SER A 199 2.33 -7.08 15.18
C SER A 199 2.86 -8.52 15.00
N ARG A 200 4.17 -8.70 15.25
CA ARG A 200 4.90 -9.97 15.21
C ARG A 200 4.70 -10.75 13.91
N PHE A 201 4.60 -10.05 12.80
CA PHE A 201 4.58 -10.61 11.45
C PHE A 201 6.02 -10.83 10.95
N GLY A 202 6.18 -11.72 9.99
CA GLY A 202 7.50 -12.05 9.48
C GLY A 202 7.47 -12.82 8.18
N ALA A 203 8.66 -12.94 7.57
CA ALA A 203 8.88 -13.75 6.39
C ALA A 203 10.29 -14.35 6.42
N VAL A 204 10.48 -15.49 5.76
CA VAL A 204 11.81 -15.98 5.45
C VAL A 204 12.45 -15.13 4.36
N GLY A 205 13.73 -14.81 4.49
CA GLY A 205 14.46 -14.00 3.51
C GLY A 205 14.61 -14.66 2.14
N GLY A 206 15.15 -13.90 1.20
CA GLY A 206 15.49 -14.30 -0.16
C GLY A 206 14.42 -13.99 -1.20
N ARG A 207 14.85 -13.78 -2.45
CA ARG A 207 13.96 -13.69 -3.63
C ARG A 207 13.43 -15.08 -3.99
N PRO A 208 12.21 -15.26 -4.41
CA PRO A 208 11.37 -14.45 -5.32
C PRO A 208 10.21 -13.71 -4.63
N SER A 209 9.47 -12.90 -5.37
CA SER A 209 8.39 -12.00 -4.96
C SER A 209 7.28 -12.64 -4.09
N TRP A 210 7.10 -13.96 -4.15
CA TRP A 210 6.13 -14.68 -3.31
C TRP A 210 6.51 -14.74 -1.81
N ARG A 211 7.73 -14.31 -1.45
CA ARG A 211 8.18 -14.19 -0.04
C ARG A 211 7.91 -12.81 0.56
N GLU A 212 7.25 -11.93 -0.19
CA GLU A 212 6.84 -10.64 0.32
C GLU A 212 5.81 -10.79 1.45
N VAL A 213 5.99 -10.04 2.52
CA VAL A 213 5.02 -9.97 3.61
C VAL A 213 4.37 -8.60 3.67
N PHE A 214 3.06 -8.61 3.80
CA PHE A 214 2.25 -7.42 3.92
C PHE A 214 1.39 -7.54 5.18
N PRO A 215 1.72 -6.88 6.28
CA PRO A 215 0.88 -6.86 7.48
C PRO A 215 -0.56 -6.49 7.19
N ILE A 216 -0.78 -5.45 6.38
CA ILE A 216 -2.09 -5.09 5.85
C ILE A 216 -1.99 -5.00 4.34
N ARG A 217 -2.71 -5.86 3.64
CA ARG A 217 -2.82 -5.84 2.19
C ARG A 217 -4.28 -5.86 1.76
N VAL A 218 -4.64 -4.88 0.93
CA VAL A 218 -5.94 -4.84 0.27
C VAL A 218 -5.73 -4.68 -1.23
N ILE A 219 -6.26 -5.60 -2.01
CA ILE A 219 -6.20 -5.56 -3.46
C ILE A 219 -7.62 -5.46 -4.01
N SER A 220 -7.85 -4.53 -4.92
CA SER A 220 -9.05 -4.47 -5.74
C SER A 220 -8.71 -4.89 -7.18
N GLY A 221 -9.55 -5.72 -7.75
CA GLY A 221 -9.33 -6.29 -9.08
C GLY A 221 -8.31 -7.42 -9.12
N MET A 222 -8.34 -8.24 -10.16
CA MET A 222 -7.35 -9.30 -10.40
C MET A 222 -6.78 -9.16 -11.80
N GLY A 223 -5.46 -9.17 -11.86
CA GLY A 223 -4.71 -9.12 -13.11
C GLY A 223 -4.65 -10.49 -13.79
N ASP A 224 -5.73 -10.90 -14.39
CA ASP A 224 -5.74 -11.94 -15.42
C ASP A 224 -5.93 -11.33 -16.83
N GLY A 225 -5.75 -10.01 -16.95
CA GLY A 225 -6.00 -9.28 -18.19
C GLY A 225 -7.48 -9.04 -18.51
N THR A 226 -8.39 -9.61 -17.72
CA THR A 226 -9.82 -9.34 -17.85
C THR A 226 -10.24 -8.30 -16.82
N SER A 227 -10.65 -7.13 -17.28
CA SER A 227 -11.32 -6.14 -16.46
C SER A 227 -12.65 -6.72 -15.99
N LEU A 228 -12.70 -7.22 -14.77
CA LEU A 228 -13.97 -7.62 -14.19
C LEU A 228 -14.83 -6.37 -14.01
N PRO A 229 -15.98 -6.24 -14.70
CA PRO A 229 -16.78 -5.00 -14.68
C PRO A 229 -17.18 -4.55 -13.28
N GLY A 230 -17.25 -5.47 -12.32
CA GLY A 230 -17.66 -5.19 -10.95
C GLY A 230 -16.66 -4.46 -10.07
N TYR A 231 -15.38 -4.32 -10.50
CA TYR A 231 -14.34 -3.65 -9.68
C TYR A 231 -14.07 -2.20 -10.09
N ARG A 232 -14.83 -1.67 -11.05
CA ARG A 232 -14.65 -0.28 -11.54
C ARG A 232 -14.82 0.77 -10.43
N ASP A 233 -15.71 0.53 -9.48
CA ASP A 233 -16.03 1.47 -8.39
C ASP A 233 -15.55 0.93 -7.03
N SER A 234 -14.28 0.55 -6.97
CA SER A 234 -13.72 0.05 -5.73
C SER A 234 -13.44 1.18 -4.73
N ILE A 235 -13.71 0.90 -3.46
CA ILE A 235 -13.43 1.81 -2.35
C ILE A 235 -12.55 1.08 -1.35
N ILE A 236 -11.35 1.61 -1.10
CA ILE A 236 -10.45 1.07 -0.09
C ILE A 236 -10.09 2.20 0.88
N GLU A 237 -10.34 2.01 2.15
CA GLU A 237 -9.88 2.93 3.17
C GLU A 237 -9.16 2.17 4.28
N ILE A 238 -7.94 2.62 4.60
CA ILE A 238 -7.12 2.07 5.68
C ILE A 238 -6.72 3.24 6.57
N ARG A 239 -7.23 3.25 7.83
CA ARG A 239 -7.04 4.39 8.70
C ARG A 239 -6.85 4.02 10.17
N HIS A 240 -6.12 4.88 10.89
CA HIS A 240 -5.86 4.73 12.32
C HIS A 240 -5.30 3.36 12.70
N CYS A 241 -4.57 2.73 11.78
CA CYS A 241 -3.94 1.45 11.99
C CYS A 241 -2.51 1.61 12.50
N MET A 242 -2.05 0.64 13.28
CA MET A 242 -0.68 0.54 13.76
C MET A 242 -0.04 -0.73 13.21
N VAL A 243 1.14 -0.60 12.58
CA VAL A 243 1.91 -1.73 12.04
C VAL A 243 3.32 -1.67 12.60
N GLU A 244 3.71 -2.68 13.37
CA GLU A 244 4.99 -2.68 14.07
C GLU A 244 5.52 -4.09 14.32
N ASN A 245 6.78 -4.17 14.78
CA ASN A 245 7.40 -5.42 15.23
C ASN A 245 7.51 -6.48 14.12
N PHE A 246 8.11 -6.07 13.00
CA PHE A 246 8.55 -7.03 11.97
C PHE A 246 9.63 -7.94 12.53
N VAL A 247 9.41 -9.25 12.44
CA VAL A 247 10.37 -10.25 12.86
C VAL A 247 11.12 -10.78 11.64
N ARG A 248 12.43 -10.57 11.63
CA ARG A 248 13.31 -11.11 10.60
C ARG A 248 13.64 -12.56 10.90
N GLY A 249 13.36 -13.45 9.94
CA GLY A 249 13.81 -14.83 10.05
C GLY A 249 15.33 -14.96 9.96
N PRO A 250 15.97 -15.87 10.69
CA PRO A 250 17.43 -16.06 10.69
C PRO A 250 17.99 -16.47 9.32
N GLU A 251 17.14 -17.03 8.46
CA GLU A 251 17.51 -17.49 7.12
C GLU A 251 17.61 -16.33 6.09
N ALA A 252 17.34 -15.10 6.51
CA ALA A 252 17.28 -13.96 5.58
C ALA A 252 18.64 -13.55 5.01
N GLY A 253 19.77 -14.01 5.57
CA GLY A 253 21.11 -13.64 5.11
C GLY A 253 21.27 -12.12 4.99
N THR A 254 21.90 -11.67 3.92
CA THR A 254 21.95 -10.26 3.50
C THR A 254 20.72 -9.85 2.69
N ASP A 255 19.96 -10.81 2.15
CA ASP A 255 18.77 -10.56 1.36
C ASP A 255 17.57 -10.35 2.28
N TRP A 256 17.12 -9.13 2.35
CA TRP A 256 15.96 -8.76 3.14
C TRP A 256 14.67 -9.30 2.53
N PRO A 257 13.78 -9.90 3.33
CA PRO A 257 12.45 -10.17 2.84
C PRO A 257 11.79 -8.83 2.50
N TYR A 258 11.17 -8.78 1.34
CA TYR A 258 10.38 -7.63 0.97
C TYR A 258 9.18 -7.54 1.92
N CYS A 259 9.18 -6.52 2.75
CA CYS A 259 8.12 -6.29 3.73
C CYS A 259 7.60 -4.87 3.59
N THR A 260 6.30 -4.75 3.42
CA THR A 260 5.62 -3.44 3.33
C THR A 260 4.48 -3.39 4.32
N GLY A 261 4.47 -2.38 5.18
CA GLY A 261 3.50 -2.23 6.26
C GLY A 261 2.06 -2.18 5.78
N ILE A 262 1.77 -1.28 4.87
CA ILE A 262 0.46 -1.17 4.22
C ILE A 262 0.64 -1.26 2.71
N MET A 263 -0.01 -2.23 2.09
CA MET A 263 -0.02 -2.42 0.65
C MET A 263 -1.43 -2.28 0.10
N VAL A 264 -1.61 -1.33 -0.79
CA VAL A 264 -2.81 -1.22 -1.61
C VAL A 264 -2.46 -1.49 -3.06
N SER A 265 -3.26 -2.25 -3.75
CA SER A 265 -3.05 -2.55 -5.16
C SER A 265 -4.36 -2.63 -5.90
N HIS A 266 -4.33 -2.16 -7.14
CA HIS A 266 -5.38 -2.42 -8.11
C HIS A 266 -4.79 -3.15 -9.31
N ARG A 267 -5.44 -4.23 -9.73
CA ARG A 267 -5.03 -5.00 -10.89
C ARG A 267 -6.22 -5.11 -11.85
N GLY A 268 -6.46 -4.07 -12.60
CA GLY A 268 -7.48 -4.03 -13.65
C GLY A 268 -6.88 -3.56 -14.97
N ALA A 269 -7.44 -3.98 -16.09
CA ALA A 269 -6.94 -3.69 -17.43
C ALA A 269 -7.49 -2.39 -18.04
N ASP A 270 -8.41 -1.70 -17.35
CA ASP A 270 -9.10 -0.55 -17.95
C ASP A 270 -8.70 0.77 -17.28
N PRO A 271 -7.81 1.56 -17.90
CA PRO A 271 -7.39 2.85 -17.38
C PRO A 271 -8.45 3.95 -17.53
N GLU A 272 -9.48 3.78 -18.35
CA GLU A 272 -10.35 4.88 -18.73
C GLU A 272 -11.69 4.90 -18.00
N ASN A 273 -12.17 3.78 -17.50
CA ASN A 273 -13.56 3.64 -17.05
C ASN A 273 -13.79 3.27 -15.58
N GLY A 274 -12.75 3.22 -14.74
CA GLY A 274 -12.93 2.81 -13.36
C GLY A 274 -12.43 3.82 -12.34
N THR A 275 -13.29 4.23 -11.41
CA THR A 275 -12.90 5.05 -10.26
C THR A 275 -12.57 4.14 -9.08
N VAL A 276 -11.30 3.79 -8.91
CA VAL A 276 -10.86 3.18 -7.65
C VAL A 276 -10.48 4.29 -6.69
N ARG A 277 -11.28 4.48 -5.66
CA ARG A 277 -11.00 5.43 -4.58
C ARG A 277 -10.22 4.73 -3.49
N VAL A 278 -9.01 5.20 -3.24
CA VAL A 278 -8.13 4.69 -2.18
C VAL A 278 -7.83 5.82 -1.21
N ARG A 279 -8.00 5.57 0.08
CA ARG A 279 -7.54 6.44 1.15
C ARG A 279 -6.71 5.64 2.15
N VAL A 280 -5.49 6.08 2.39
CA VAL A 280 -4.61 5.51 3.42
C VAL A 280 -4.15 6.66 4.30
N HIS A 281 -4.67 6.73 5.54
CA HIS A 281 -4.44 7.91 6.35
C HIS A 281 -4.46 7.67 7.86
N HIS A 282 -3.80 8.56 8.59
CA HIS A 282 -3.70 8.50 10.07
C HIS A 282 -3.15 7.15 10.56
N ASN A 283 -2.30 6.50 9.77
CA ASN A 283 -1.70 5.23 10.15
C ASN A 283 -0.30 5.46 10.74
N GLU A 284 0.08 4.58 11.64
CA GLU A 284 1.40 4.55 12.26
C GLU A 284 2.12 3.26 11.88
N ILE A 285 3.30 3.40 11.25
CA ILE A 285 4.07 2.28 10.70
C ILE A 285 5.50 2.39 11.22
N ARG A 286 6.02 1.33 11.87
CA ARG A 286 7.31 1.39 12.54
C ARG A 286 8.17 0.16 12.29
N ASN A 287 9.49 0.38 12.18
CA ASN A 287 10.52 -0.67 12.21
C ASN A 287 10.34 -1.74 11.12
N ILE A 288 10.06 -1.34 9.89
CA ILE A 288 9.86 -2.25 8.76
C ILE A 288 10.61 -1.79 7.50
N PRO A 289 10.93 -2.69 6.56
CA PRO A 289 11.64 -2.31 5.33
C PRO A 289 10.95 -1.23 4.52
N ASN A 290 9.67 -1.38 4.19
CA ASN A 290 8.89 -0.39 3.45
C ASN A 290 7.67 0.04 4.26
N GLY A 291 7.41 1.34 4.34
CA GLY A 291 6.24 1.86 5.04
C GLY A 291 4.95 1.56 4.28
N ILE A 292 4.70 2.29 3.21
CA ILE A 292 3.47 2.19 2.42
C ILE A 292 3.83 1.86 0.98
N ALA A 293 3.08 0.96 0.35
CA ALA A 293 3.20 0.71 -1.07
C ALA A 293 1.87 0.81 -1.80
N LEU A 294 1.98 1.30 -3.01
CA LEU A 294 0.95 1.28 -4.02
C LEU A 294 1.44 0.40 -5.16
N GLY A 295 0.77 -0.71 -5.39
CA GLY A 295 1.12 -1.64 -6.44
C GLY A 295 0.04 -1.77 -7.50
N GLY A 296 0.42 -2.32 -8.67
CA GLY A 296 -0.52 -2.54 -9.77
C GLY A 296 -0.71 -1.31 -10.66
N ALA A 297 -1.65 -1.41 -11.60
CA ALA A 297 -1.90 -0.40 -12.60
C ALA A 297 -3.24 0.32 -12.36
N PHE A 298 -3.32 1.56 -12.83
CA PHE A 298 -4.57 2.29 -13.07
C PHE A 298 -5.38 2.73 -11.84
N LEU A 299 -4.73 2.96 -10.69
CA LEU A 299 -5.39 3.70 -9.61
C LEU A 299 -5.57 5.16 -10.00
N GLN A 300 -6.79 5.62 -9.89
CA GLN A 300 -7.13 7.03 -10.03
C GLN A 300 -7.64 7.54 -8.68
N ARG A 301 -7.21 8.77 -8.29
CA ARG A 301 -7.69 9.42 -7.06
C ARG A 301 -7.32 8.67 -5.76
N ALA A 302 -6.12 8.10 -5.68
CA ALA A 302 -5.61 7.58 -4.42
C ALA A 302 -5.05 8.71 -3.56
N GLN A 303 -5.32 8.67 -2.25
CA GLN A 303 -4.85 9.65 -1.29
C GLN A 303 -4.11 8.97 -0.13
N PHE A 304 -2.92 9.46 0.15
CA PHE A 304 -2.07 9.02 1.24
C PHE A 304 -1.73 10.24 2.10
N TYR A 305 -2.36 10.37 3.26
CA TYR A 305 -2.20 11.59 4.05
C TYR A 305 -2.17 11.33 5.56
N GLU A 306 -1.48 12.21 6.27
CA GLU A 306 -1.38 12.17 7.74
C GLU A 306 -0.92 10.82 8.29
N ASN A 307 -0.11 10.07 7.51
CA ASN A 307 0.52 8.86 8.01
C ASN A 307 1.87 9.19 8.64
N THR A 308 2.22 8.45 9.69
CA THR A 308 3.55 8.50 10.32
C THR A 308 4.28 7.18 10.07
N VAL A 309 5.40 7.26 9.35
CA VAL A 309 6.28 6.12 9.04
C VAL A 309 7.62 6.37 9.71
N THR A 310 8.01 5.50 10.65
CA THR A 310 9.16 5.74 11.50
C THR A 310 10.13 4.56 11.46
N ASN A 311 11.43 4.86 11.35
CA ASN A 311 12.51 3.88 11.37
C ASN A 311 12.31 2.77 10.33
N CYS A 312 12.07 3.18 9.09
CA CYS A 312 11.85 2.28 7.95
C CYS A 312 12.99 2.41 6.93
N GLY A 313 13.14 1.41 6.07
CA GLY A 313 14.10 1.49 4.96
C GLY A 313 13.68 2.56 3.96
N ILE A 314 12.40 2.56 3.57
CA ILE A 314 11.79 3.58 2.72
C ILE A 314 10.41 3.95 3.25
N GLY A 315 10.08 5.22 3.25
CA GLY A 315 8.79 5.71 3.72
C GLY A 315 7.62 5.21 2.85
N PHE A 316 7.73 5.40 1.54
CA PHE A 316 6.77 4.82 0.60
C PHE A 316 7.44 4.34 -0.69
N ASN A 317 6.87 3.31 -1.31
CA ASN A 317 7.32 2.78 -2.59
C ASN A 317 6.12 2.49 -3.49
N PHE A 318 5.94 3.33 -4.51
CA PHE A 318 4.86 3.23 -5.48
C PHE A 318 5.44 2.72 -6.80
N ASP A 319 5.46 1.39 -6.90
CA ASP A 319 5.96 0.69 -8.09
C ASP A 319 4.77 0.28 -8.96
N THR A 320 4.41 1.15 -9.89
CA THR A 320 3.09 1.10 -10.50
C THR A 320 3.15 1.35 -11.99
N GLY A 321 2.35 0.65 -12.75
CA GLY A 321 2.13 0.92 -14.15
C GLY A 321 0.95 1.86 -14.38
N GLY A 322 1.21 3.16 -14.60
CA GLY A 322 0.21 4.08 -15.12
C GLY A 322 -0.80 4.68 -14.13
N ASN A 323 -0.50 4.74 -12.82
CA ASN A 323 -1.36 5.44 -11.86
C ASN A 323 -1.43 6.95 -12.13
N ARG A 324 -2.60 7.55 -11.84
CA ARG A 324 -2.88 8.97 -12.12
C ARG A 324 -3.48 9.65 -10.90
N GLY A 325 -3.14 10.93 -10.72
CA GLY A 325 -3.79 11.81 -9.75
C GLY A 325 -3.69 11.28 -8.33
N VAL A 326 -2.56 10.70 -7.95
CA VAL A 326 -2.29 10.26 -6.58
C VAL A 326 -1.83 11.45 -5.76
N VAL A 327 -2.42 11.64 -4.60
CA VAL A 327 -2.05 12.71 -3.66
C VAL A 327 -1.35 12.10 -2.45
N ILE A 328 -0.14 12.58 -2.18
CA ILE A 328 0.68 12.20 -1.02
C ILE A 328 0.93 13.47 -0.23
N ARG A 329 0.22 13.69 0.88
CA ARG A 329 0.29 14.96 1.61
C ARG A 329 0.32 14.78 3.13
N ASP A 330 0.90 15.74 3.82
CA ASP A 330 0.88 15.84 5.28
C ASP A 330 1.43 14.58 6.00
N ASN A 331 2.22 13.76 5.31
CA ASN A 331 2.82 12.58 5.91
C ASN A 331 4.15 12.91 6.60
N ARG A 332 4.50 12.10 7.58
CA ARG A 332 5.76 12.18 8.32
C ARG A 332 6.56 10.90 8.11
N PHE A 333 7.64 11.00 7.35
CA PHE A 333 8.61 9.92 7.13
C PHE A 333 9.85 10.23 7.98
N VAL A 334 9.93 9.63 9.18
CA VAL A 334 10.90 10.00 10.21
C VAL A 334 11.88 8.86 10.45
N ALA A 335 13.16 9.18 10.50
CA ALA A 335 14.25 8.20 10.65
C ALA A 335 14.19 7.09 9.59
N CYS A 336 13.82 7.44 8.36
CA CYS A 336 13.86 6.54 7.21
C CYS A 336 15.19 6.72 6.46
N VAL A 337 15.70 5.65 5.84
CA VAL A 337 16.91 5.73 4.99
C VAL A 337 16.55 6.42 3.67
N GLY A 338 15.41 6.07 3.08
CA GLY A 338 14.81 6.73 1.92
C GLY A 338 13.44 7.28 2.25
N GLY A 339 13.09 8.43 1.70
CA GLY A 339 11.77 9.03 1.90
C GLY A 339 10.70 8.36 1.06
N GLY A 340 10.83 8.39 -0.25
CA GLY A 340 9.86 7.82 -1.16
C GLY A 340 10.40 7.50 -2.55
N SER A 341 9.72 6.58 -3.25
CA SER A 341 9.99 6.23 -4.64
C SER A 341 8.69 6.09 -5.41
N VAL A 342 8.63 6.66 -6.60
CA VAL A 342 7.52 6.49 -7.54
C VAL A 342 8.08 6.03 -8.88
N ASN A 343 7.45 5.01 -9.44
CA ASN A 343 7.75 4.48 -10.77
C ASN A 343 6.49 4.54 -11.64
N ASP A 344 6.61 5.04 -12.87
CA ASP A 344 5.54 5.09 -13.87
C ASP A 344 4.22 5.74 -13.37
N GLY A 345 4.30 6.96 -12.88
CA GLY A 345 3.15 7.73 -12.39
C GLY A 345 2.86 8.99 -13.23
N LYS A 346 1.60 9.44 -13.22
CA LYS A 346 1.17 10.65 -13.90
C LYS A 346 0.38 11.57 -12.98
N ALA A 347 0.68 12.86 -13.02
CA ALA A 347 -0.04 13.90 -12.30
C ALA A 347 -0.19 13.58 -10.80
N PHE A 348 0.91 13.23 -10.14
CA PHE A 348 0.94 13.07 -8.70
C PHE A 348 1.13 14.43 -8.03
N GLU A 349 0.50 14.59 -6.88
CA GLU A 349 0.74 15.70 -5.97
C GLU A 349 1.47 15.17 -4.72
N ILE A 350 2.71 15.61 -4.52
CA ILE A 350 3.51 15.27 -3.35
C ILE A 350 3.75 16.57 -2.60
N ARG A 351 2.98 16.83 -1.54
CA ARG A 351 2.99 18.15 -0.90
C ARG A 351 2.94 18.07 0.62
N ASP A 352 3.56 19.07 1.23
CA ASP A 352 3.51 19.29 2.69
C ASP A 352 3.95 18.09 3.53
N ASN A 353 4.80 17.21 2.97
CA ASN A 353 5.33 16.07 3.69
C ASN A 353 6.64 16.41 4.39
N ILE A 354 6.92 15.71 5.49
CA ILE A 354 8.19 15.79 6.22
C ILE A 354 8.98 14.50 5.96
N PHE A 355 10.14 14.63 5.33
CA PHE A 355 11.11 13.56 5.10
C PHE A 355 12.35 13.81 5.97
N ARG A 356 12.40 13.18 7.14
CA ARG A 356 13.59 13.22 8.01
C ARG A 356 14.41 11.94 7.83
N LEU A 357 15.45 12.05 7.01
CA LEU A 357 16.29 10.93 6.64
C LEU A 357 17.42 10.70 7.64
N ILE A 358 17.87 9.44 7.74
CA ILE A 358 19.04 9.03 8.51
C ILE A 358 20.10 8.40 7.59
N ALA A 359 21.36 8.35 8.05
CA ALA A 359 22.42 7.71 7.30
C ALA A 359 22.12 6.22 7.04
N PRO A 360 22.57 5.67 5.90
CA PRO A 360 22.42 4.26 5.57
C PRO A 360 23.40 3.36 6.37
N GLY A 361 23.56 3.63 7.64
CA GLY A 361 24.46 2.86 8.52
C GLY A 361 23.77 1.81 9.36
N VAL A 362 22.46 1.74 9.27
CA VAL A 362 21.69 0.68 9.92
C VAL A 362 21.69 -0.51 8.97
N PRO A 363 22.37 -1.64 9.28
CA PRO A 363 22.45 -2.78 8.36
C PRO A 363 21.09 -3.40 8.03
N ARG A 364 20.03 -2.79 8.50
CA ARG A 364 18.66 -3.29 8.36
C ARG A 364 18.03 -2.98 7.00
N PHE A 365 18.45 -1.90 6.29
CA PHE A 365 17.70 -1.45 5.12
C PHE A 365 18.65 -0.87 4.05
N ALA A 366 19.01 -1.67 3.06
CA ALA A 366 19.84 -1.26 1.93
C ALA A 366 18.98 -0.62 0.83
N TYR A 367 18.35 0.53 1.13
CA TYR A 367 17.58 1.27 0.15
C TYR A 367 18.27 2.55 -0.30
N TRP A 368 17.73 3.13 -1.37
CA TRP A 368 18.27 4.36 -1.92
C TRP A 368 18.14 5.52 -0.93
N HIS A 369 19.25 6.16 -0.68
CA HIS A 369 19.36 7.25 0.28
C HIS A 369 18.95 8.59 -0.36
N ASN A 370 17.65 8.78 -0.57
CA ASN A 370 17.09 9.99 -1.19
C ASN A 370 15.77 10.39 -0.50
N GLY A 371 15.48 11.67 -0.50
CA GLY A 371 14.19 12.17 -0.01
C GLY A 371 13.05 11.68 -0.88
N LEU A 372 13.16 11.89 -2.18
CA LEU A 372 12.20 11.43 -3.17
C LEU A 372 12.93 10.92 -4.41
N ARG A 373 12.52 9.79 -4.92
CA ARG A 373 13.02 9.22 -6.18
C ARG A 373 11.87 9.09 -7.18
N LEU A 374 11.97 9.83 -8.28
CA LEU A 374 11.05 9.72 -9.41
C LEU A 374 11.72 8.88 -10.49
N ARG A 375 11.07 7.80 -10.88
CA ARG A 375 11.62 6.81 -11.78
C ARG A 375 10.83 6.78 -13.09
N ASP A 376 11.26 5.95 -13.98
CA ASP A 376 10.80 5.70 -15.34
C ASP A 376 9.36 6.14 -15.63
N HIS A 377 9.18 6.86 -16.76
CA HIS A 377 7.88 7.32 -17.26
C HIS A 377 7.03 8.20 -16.30
N THR A 378 7.61 8.68 -15.19
CA THR A 378 6.92 9.65 -14.35
C THR A 378 6.79 11.00 -15.05
N ARG A 379 5.62 11.66 -14.94
CA ARG A 379 5.35 12.94 -15.59
C ARG A 379 4.28 13.76 -14.90
N GLY A 380 4.36 15.07 -15.05
CA GLY A 380 3.35 16.00 -14.56
C GLY A 380 3.18 16.03 -13.05
N PHE A 381 4.24 15.77 -12.28
CA PHE A 381 4.15 15.80 -10.82
C PHE A 381 4.21 17.24 -10.30
N LEU A 382 3.44 17.49 -9.25
CA LEU A 382 3.60 18.66 -8.41
C LEU A 382 4.27 18.21 -7.10
N VAL A 383 5.48 18.72 -6.86
CA VAL A 383 6.24 18.48 -5.62
C VAL A 383 6.36 19.83 -4.91
N GLU A 384 5.56 20.04 -3.86
CA GLU A 384 5.38 21.35 -3.26
C GLU A 384 5.37 21.31 -1.73
N GLY A 385 5.98 22.32 -1.09
CA GLY A 385 5.90 22.52 0.35
C GLY A 385 6.52 21.39 1.20
N ASN A 386 7.26 20.46 0.59
CA ASN A 386 7.85 19.36 1.34
C ASN A 386 9.10 19.79 2.09
N ARG A 387 9.31 19.22 3.24
CA ARG A 387 10.51 19.42 4.05
C ARG A 387 11.38 18.16 4.03
N PHE A 388 12.49 18.21 3.30
CA PHE A 388 13.51 17.17 3.26
C PHE A 388 14.64 17.57 4.23
N VAL A 389 14.89 16.75 5.25
CA VAL A 389 15.90 17.03 6.27
C VAL A 389 16.74 15.78 6.50
N PHE A 390 18.04 15.96 6.59
CA PHE A 390 18.96 14.91 7.01
C PHE A 390 19.32 15.05 8.49
N ALA A 391 19.14 13.97 9.25
CA ALA A 391 19.39 13.93 10.68
C ALA A 391 20.59 13.06 11.03
N GLY A 392 21.72 13.23 10.34
CA GLY A 392 22.97 12.52 10.59
C GLY A 392 24.11 13.46 10.94
N GLU A 393 25.13 12.97 11.66
CA GLU A 393 26.31 13.73 12.05
C GLU A 393 27.35 13.84 10.92
N SER A 394 27.31 12.94 9.94
CA SER A 394 28.24 12.94 8.80
C SER A 394 27.70 13.75 7.62
N LYS A 395 28.63 14.26 6.77
CA LYS A 395 28.22 14.87 5.49
C LYS A 395 27.33 13.89 4.74
N SER A 396 26.08 14.27 4.56
CA SER A 396 25.12 13.43 3.86
C SER A 396 25.47 13.30 2.38
N THR A 397 25.46 12.07 1.88
CA THR A 397 25.38 11.79 0.44
C THR A 397 23.93 11.71 -0.04
N ALA A 398 22.97 11.87 0.87
CA ALA A 398 21.57 11.84 0.56
C ALA A 398 21.18 13.07 -0.27
N ARG A 399 20.30 12.85 -1.23
CA ARG A 399 19.77 13.90 -2.11
C ARG A 399 18.30 14.14 -1.79
N GLY A 400 17.86 15.38 -1.92
CA GLY A 400 16.46 15.75 -1.72
C GLY A 400 15.58 15.02 -2.72
N VAL A 401 15.82 15.22 -4.00
CA VAL A 401 15.09 14.57 -5.10
C VAL A 401 16.06 13.97 -6.10
N VAL A 402 15.75 12.77 -6.59
CA VAL A 402 16.49 12.10 -7.65
C VAL A 402 15.54 11.71 -8.77
N LEU A 403 15.90 12.08 -9.99
CA LEU A 403 15.25 11.62 -11.21
C LEU A 403 16.05 10.43 -11.76
N HIS A 404 15.39 9.35 -12.06
CA HIS A 404 16.05 8.13 -12.49
C HIS A 404 15.25 7.41 -13.58
N GLY A 405 15.92 7.07 -14.66
CA GLY A 405 15.31 6.33 -15.79
C GLY A 405 14.92 7.23 -16.95
N ALA A 406 14.30 6.62 -17.95
CA ALA A 406 13.93 7.26 -19.20
C ALA A 406 12.61 8.03 -19.11
N SER A 407 12.44 9.01 -19.99
CA SER A 407 11.15 9.70 -20.23
C SER A 407 10.56 10.43 -19.01
N VAL A 408 11.39 11.01 -18.17
CA VAL A 408 10.93 11.83 -17.04
C VAL A 408 10.42 13.19 -17.54
N GLY A 409 9.16 13.50 -17.22
CA GLY A 409 8.52 14.75 -17.67
C GLY A 409 8.08 14.77 -19.13
N LEU A 410 8.09 13.63 -19.80
CA LEU A 410 7.71 13.47 -21.20
C LEU A 410 6.62 12.40 -21.36
N ARG A 411 5.61 12.66 -22.13
CA ARG A 411 4.63 11.69 -22.58
C ARG A 411 4.92 11.29 -24.02
N LEU A 412 5.20 10.02 -24.24
CA LEU A 412 5.25 9.41 -25.59
C LEU A 412 3.89 8.74 -25.88
N PHE A 413 3.35 8.96 -27.07
CA PHE A 413 2.11 8.33 -27.51
C PHE A 413 2.10 8.21 -29.04
N GLN A 414 1.33 7.26 -29.56
CA GLN A 414 1.05 7.18 -30.99
C GLN A 414 -0.22 7.96 -31.31
N ASN A 415 -0.18 8.75 -32.39
CA ASN A 415 -1.37 9.40 -32.93
C ASN A 415 -2.25 8.36 -33.69
N GLU A 416 -3.38 8.81 -34.24
CA GLU A 416 -4.29 7.94 -34.99
C GLU A 416 -3.66 7.32 -36.25
N ALA A 417 -2.61 7.95 -36.81
CA ALA A 417 -1.84 7.43 -37.93
C ALA A 417 -0.74 6.44 -37.51
N GLY A 418 -0.60 6.14 -36.21
CA GLY A 418 0.45 5.24 -35.70
C GLY A 418 1.82 5.90 -35.54
N GLU A 419 1.94 7.20 -35.74
CA GLU A 419 3.20 7.91 -35.63
C GLU A 419 3.48 8.28 -34.15
N TRP A 420 4.73 8.11 -33.72
CA TRP A 420 5.17 8.48 -32.39
C TRP A 420 5.22 9.99 -32.23
N GLN A 421 4.50 10.49 -31.24
CA GLN A 421 4.51 11.87 -30.82
C GLN A 421 4.95 12.02 -29.37
N SER A 422 5.47 13.19 -29.03
CA SER A 422 5.85 13.52 -27.67
C SER A 422 5.10 14.75 -27.17
N GLN A 423 4.67 14.72 -25.92
CA GLN A 423 4.09 15.86 -25.23
C GLN A 423 4.89 16.14 -23.97
N ILE A 424 5.32 17.39 -23.81
CA ILE A 424 6.00 17.83 -22.60
C ILE A 424 4.97 17.89 -21.46
N ASP A 425 5.24 17.17 -20.37
CA ASP A 425 4.43 17.14 -19.13
C ASP A 425 5.41 17.21 -17.95
N PRO A 426 5.97 18.40 -17.67
CA PRO A 426 7.11 18.56 -16.78
C PRO A 426 6.71 18.37 -15.33
N HIS A 427 7.66 17.88 -14.52
CA HIS A 427 7.54 17.95 -13.08
C HIS A 427 7.71 19.41 -12.62
N ARG A 428 6.92 19.79 -11.61
CA ARG A 428 6.98 21.12 -10.99
C ARG A 428 7.41 21.00 -9.55
N PHE A 429 8.47 21.70 -9.18
CA PHE A 429 9.03 21.75 -7.83
C PHE A 429 8.97 23.18 -7.32
N ARG A 430 8.33 23.41 -6.17
CA ARG A 430 8.24 24.75 -5.58
C ARG A 430 8.10 24.68 -4.06
N ASN A 431 8.60 25.68 -3.38
CA ASN A 431 8.46 25.86 -1.93
C ASN A 431 8.90 24.62 -1.12
N ASN A 432 9.90 23.85 -1.61
CA ASN A 432 10.44 22.74 -0.87
C ASN A 432 11.67 23.17 -0.07
N HIS A 433 11.82 22.66 1.13
CA HIS A 433 12.96 22.93 2.00
C HIS A 433 13.91 21.72 2.06
N TYR A 434 15.22 21.96 1.89
CA TYR A 434 16.25 20.92 1.83
C TYR A 434 17.32 21.14 2.91
N GLY A 435 17.04 20.75 4.15
CA GLY A 435 17.97 20.91 5.28
C GLY A 435 19.00 19.80 5.39
N GLY A 436 20.29 20.12 5.23
CA GLY A 436 21.40 19.18 5.38
C GLY A 436 21.52 18.13 4.27
N LEU A 437 20.73 18.25 3.22
CA LEU A 437 20.80 17.40 2.02
C LEU A 437 21.55 18.14 0.92
N LEU A 438 22.16 17.35 0.03
CA LEU A 438 22.63 17.92 -1.23
C LEU A 438 21.39 18.31 -2.05
N PRO A 439 21.24 19.58 -2.43
CA PRO A 439 20.06 20.06 -3.15
C PRO A 439 20.09 19.66 -4.62
N ASN A 440 20.45 18.41 -4.92
CA ASN A 440 20.74 17.98 -6.27
C ASN A 440 19.58 17.17 -6.83
N LEU A 441 19.04 17.61 -7.94
CA LEU A 441 18.44 16.76 -8.94
C LEU A 441 19.57 15.95 -9.59
N ALA A 442 19.76 14.69 -9.18
CA ALA A 442 20.64 13.81 -9.94
C ALA A 442 19.83 13.26 -11.11
N GLY A 443 20.23 13.61 -12.28
CA GLY A 443 19.76 12.94 -13.50
C GLY A 443 20.25 11.49 -13.55
N PRO A 444 19.64 10.65 -14.39
CA PRO A 444 20.08 9.26 -14.58
C PRO A 444 21.46 9.19 -15.18
N GLN A 445 22.17 8.13 -14.85
CA GLN A 445 23.48 7.83 -15.45
C GLN A 445 23.41 7.57 -16.98
N LYS A 446 22.21 7.35 -17.50
CA LYS A 446 21.92 7.22 -18.94
C LYS A 446 20.50 7.72 -19.17
N ALA A 447 20.34 8.95 -19.63
CA ALA A 447 19.07 9.42 -20.18
C ALA A 447 19.07 9.17 -21.67
N ASP A 448 18.24 8.25 -22.11
CA ASP A 448 18.01 8.03 -23.55
C ASP A 448 17.08 9.11 -24.15
N HIS A 449 16.50 9.95 -23.29
CA HIS A 449 15.52 10.98 -23.64
C HIS A 449 15.70 12.27 -22.83
N ASP A 450 15.24 13.36 -23.42
CA ASP A 450 15.23 14.67 -22.78
C ASP A 450 14.33 14.73 -21.55
N MET A 451 14.75 15.47 -20.53
CA MET A 451 13.99 15.73 -19.32
C MET A 451 13.51 17.18 -19.26
N HIS A 452 12.25 17.35 -18.90
CA HIS A 452 11.64 18.65 -18.76
C HIS A 452 11.13 18.87 -17.34
N LEU A 453 11.60 19.95 -16.71
CA LEU A 453 11.31 20.27 -15.32
C LEU A 453 10.91 21.76 -15.23
N VAL A 454 10.14 22.08 -14.20
CA VAL A 454 9.90 23.47 -13.77
C VAL A 454 10.30 23.57 -12.30
N VAL A 455 11.25 24.44 -12.01
CA VAL A 455 11.74 24.71 -10.65
C VAL A 455 11.49 26.16 -10.33
N GLY A 456 10.61 26.44 -9.38
CA GLY A 456 10.03 27.77 -9.22
C GLY A 456 9.38 28.20 -10.54
N ASP A 457 9.79 29.35 -11.06
CA ASP A 457 9.31 29.91 -12.35
C ASP A 457 10.21 29.54 -13.55
N ARG A 458 11.26 28.74 -13.31
CA ARG A 458 12.24 28.40 -14.37
C ARG A 458 11.93 27.05 -15.00
N ALA A 459 11.75 27.06 -16.32
CA ALA A 459 11.73 25.83 -17.11
C ALA A 459 13.18 25.35 -17.34
N ILE A 460 13.42 24.06 -17.07
CA ILE A 460 14.73 23.42 -17.23
C ILE A 460 14.55 22.27 -18.20
N HIS A 461 15.37 22.28 -19.25
CA HIS A 461 15.45 21.22 -20.24
C HIS A 461 16.84 20.58 -20.18
N LEU A 462 16.89 19.28 -19.93
CA LEU A 462 18.11 18.49 -19.92
C LEU A 462 18.07 17.56 -21.14
N THR A 463 19.08 17.64 -22.01
CA THR A 463 19.18 16.80 -23.19
C THR A 463 19.88 15.49 -22.84
N GLY A 464 19.42 14.38 -23.40
CA GLY A 464 20.05 13.07 -23.21
C GLY A 464 21.50 12.96 -23.69
N LYS A 465 21.95 13.93 -24.51
CA LYS A 465 23.31 14.01 -25.03
C LYS A 465 24.33 14.66 -24.07
N ASP A 466 23.85 15.38 -23.07
CA ASP A 466 24.71 16.12 -22.15
C ASP A 466 25.44 15.23 -21.16
N GLY A 467 25.49 13.92 -21.47
CA GLY A 467 26.31 12.91 -20.83
C GLY A 467 26.36 13.12 -19.32
N VAL A 468 25.28 12.95 -18.61
CA VAL A 468 25.20 13.21 -17.19
C VAL A 468 25.94 12.13 -16.41
N GLY A 469 27.26 12.07 -16.64
CA GLY A 469 28.19 11.57 -15.66
C GLY A 469 28.24 12.62 -14.56
N ASP A 470 27.88 12.24 -13.34
CA ASP A 470 27.96 13.07 -12.14
C ASP A 470 26.95 14.21 -11.95
N GLY A 471 25.70 14.02 -12.39
CA GLY A 471 24.58 14.79 -11.91
C GLY A 471 24.65 16.30 -12.18
N VAL A 472 23.80 16.82 -13.04
CA VAL A 472 23.61 18.28 -13.12
C VAL A 472 23.23 18.78 -11.73
N GLN A 473 24.12 19.54 -11.11
CA GLN A 473 23.88 20.16 -9.82
C GLN A 473 23.03 21.41 -10.03
N PHE A 474 21.78 21.34 -9.61
CA PHE A 474 20.99 22.55 -9.47
C PHE A 474 21.10 23.03 -8.02
N SER A 475 21.62 24.23 -7.83
CA SER A 475 21.35 24.94 -6.59
C SER A 475 19.90 25.42 -6.64
N TRP A 476 19.11 24.95 -5.72
CA TRP A 476 17.82 25.59 -5.46
C TRP A 476 18.10 27.02 -5.01
N PRO A 477 17.36 28.02 -5.50
CA PRO A 477 17.47 29.33 -4.89
C PRO A 477 17.21 29.16 -3.40
N ASP A 478 18.10 29.69 -2.59
CA ASP A 478 17.88 29.81 -1.16
C ASP A 478 16.61 30.68 -1.00
N ASP A 479 15.55 30.08 -0.45
CA ASP A 479 14.34 30.78 -0.05
C ASP A 479 14.63 31.58 1.24
#